data_4f440d929f6c8db53462a395ec311eab
#
_entry.id   4f440d929f6c8db53462a395ec311eab
#
_cell.length_a   1.000
_cell.length_b   1.000
_cell.length_c   1.000
_cell.angle_alpha   90.00
_cell.angle_beta   90.00
_cell.angle_gamma   90.00
#
_symmetry.space_group_name_H-M   'P 1'
#
loop_
_entity.id
_entity.type
_entity.pdbx_description
1 polymer ?
#
loop_
_entity_poly.entity_id
_entity_poly.type
_entity_poly.pdbx_seq_one_letter_code
_entity_poly.pdbx_strand_id
1 'polypeptide(L)'
;DIDGAILIGSLPYVGNLKMQYLEKIVNFNLGKYGSHYRSEKLYNRVLKHLNKRFKDTSGYSYISSDLQEQDNFRKNPLNLGVPTISLYRDILNGVRLIQNDTSVHYVPDELRILFMAGSDDAFCGSISKQKSLVSFYASKGKNASLAIFDKARHDILHDYSRQEAIKTILEFIEGTNAFCPIDK
;
A
#
# COMPACT_ATOMS: atom_id res chain seq x y z
N ASP A 1 10.36 -21.98 2.48
CA ASP A 1 8.95 -22.03 2.86
C ASP A 1 8.70 -20.97 3.92
N ILE A 2 7.51 -20.36 3.93
CA ILE A 2 7.05 -19.38 4.92
C ILE A 2 5.69 -19.83 5.46
N ASP A 3 5.43 -19.58 6.75
CA ASP A 3 4.20 -20.01 7.45
C ASP A 3 3.09 -18.97 7.37
N GLY A 4 3.42 -17.74 7.01
CA GLY A 4 2.48 -16.64 6.85
C GLY A 4 3.11 -15.41 6.25
N ALA A 5 2.28 -14.49 5.75
CA ALA A 5 2.70 -13.20 5.21
C ALA A 5 1.87 -12.07 5.81
N ILE A 6 2.54 -11.00 6.24
CA ILE A 6 1.88 -9.77 6.71
C ILE A 6 2.20 -8.67 5.71
N LEU A 7 1.18 -8.08 5.10
CA LEU A 7 1.29 -7.07 4.06
C LEU A 7 0.74 -5.74 4.58
N ILE A 8 1.65 -4.82 4.94
CA ILE A 8 1.29 -3.51 5.51
C ILE A 8 1.29 -2.46 4.41
N GLY A 9 0.22 -1.65 4.34
CA GLY A 9 0.15 -0.54 3.40
C GLY A 9 0.08 -0.95 1.93
N SER A 10 -0.50 -2.11 1.63
CA SER A 10 -0.59 -2.63 0.26
C SER A 10 -1.39 -1.72 -0.66
N LEU A 11 -0.92 -1.56 -1.90
CA LEU A 11 -1.66 -0.82 -2.93
C LEU A 11 -3.01 -1.49 -3.19
N PRO A 12 -4.08 -0.69 -3.38
CA PRO A 12 -5.42 -1.22 -3.55
C PRO A 12 -5.56 -1.92 -4.90
N TYR A 13 -6.60 -2.73 -5.04
CA TYR A 13 -6.97 -3.26 -6.35
C TYR A 13 -7.18 -2.12 -7.36
N VAL A 14 -6.51 -2.20 -8.49
CA VAL A 14 -6.57 -1.20 -9.56
C VAL A 14 -7.19 -1.81 -10.79
N GLY A 15 -8.39 -1.35 -11.15
CA GLY A 15 -9.08 -1.83 -12.36
C GLY A 15 -8.30 -1.56 -13.64
N ASN A 16 -8.48 -2.42 -14.64
CA ASN A 16 -7.71 -2.44 -15.90
C ASN A 16 -7.68 -1.09 -16.63
N LEU A 17 -8.79 -0.36 -16.70
CA LEU A 17 -8.84 0.95 -17.38
C LEU A 17 -7.96 1.99 -16.70
N LYS A 18 -7.98 2.03 -15.36
CA LYS A 18 -7.13 2.94 -14.60
C LYS A 18 -5.66 2.55 -14.71
N MET A 19 -5.36 1.27 -14.68
CA MET A 19 -4.00 0.75 -14.87
C MET A 19 -3.43 1.17 -16.23
N GLN A 20 -4.16 0.94 -17.32
CA GLN A 20 -3.76 1.35 -18.67
C GLN A 20 -3.53 2.87 -18.79
N TYR A 21 -4.37 3.66 -18.12
CA TYR A 21 -4.20 5.11 -18.09
C TYR A 21 -2.91 5.53 -17.38
N LEU A 22 -2.62 4.95 -16.22
CA LEU A 22 -1.39 5.23 -15.47
C LEU A 22 -0.14 4.79 -16.26
N GLU A 23 -0.18 3.63 -16.88
CA GLU A 23 0.90 3.12 -17.74
C GLU A 23 1.17 4.05 -18.93
N LYS A 24 0.12 4.57 -19.58
CA LYS A 24 0.29 5.55 -20.67
C LYS A 24 1.04 6.80 -20.20
N ILE A 25 0.71 7.33 -19.02
CA ILE A 25 1.41 8.49 -18.45
C ILE A 25 2.88 8.16 -18.20
N VAL A 26 3.15 7.03 -17.58
CA VAL A 26 4.53 6.62 -17.25
C VAL A 26 5.33 6.36 -18.53
N ASN A 27 4.79 5.60 -19.49
CA ASN A 27 5.45 5.28 -20.75
C ASN A 27 5.73 6.53 -21.60
N PHE A 28 4.80 7.50 -21.63
CA PHE A 28 5.04 8.78 -22.30
C PHE A 28 6.25 9.51 -21.67
N ASN A 29 6.33 9.54 -20.34
CA ASN A 29 7.45 10.19 -19.66
C ASN A 29 8.76 9.42 -19.86
N LEU A 30 8.74 8.08 -19.85
CA LEU A 30 9.89 7.24 -20.16
C LEU A 30 10.43 7.51 -21.57
N GLY A 31 9.55 7.55 -22.58
CA GLY A 31 9.94 7.81 -23.97
C GLY A 31 10.51 9.21 -24.16
N LYS A 32 9.99 10.21 -23.42
CA LYS A 32 10.41 11.61 -23.57
C LYS A 32 11.69 11.95 -22.80
N TYR A 33 11.86 11.41 -21.59
CA TYR A 33 12.90 11.87 -20.66
C TYR A 33 13.89 10.77 -20.24
N GLY A 34 13.58 9.50 -20.56
CA GLY A 34 14.39 8.35 -20.17
C GLY A 34 14.07 7.82 -18.75
N SER A 35 14.61 6.64 -18.45
CA SER A 35 14.31 5.87 -17.23
C SER A 35 14.82 6.52 -15.95
N HIS A 36 15.97 7.16 -16.00
CA HIS A 36 16.64 7.77 -14.84
C HIS A 36 16.14 9.18 -14.51
N TYR A 37 15.31 9.77 -15.37
CA TYR A 37 14.80 11.11 -15.13
C TYR A 37 13.94 11.18 -13.87
N ARG A 38 14.18 12.20 -13.04
CA ARG A 38 13.44 12.49 -11.80
C ARG A 38 12.52 13.69 -12.06
N SER A 39 11.21 13.42 -12.14
CA SER A 39 10.22 14.44 -12.47
C SER A 39 9.62 15.05 -11.21
N GLU A 40 10.13 16.20 -10.78
CA GLU A 40 9.54 16.96 -9.66
C GLU A 40 8.05 17.28 -9.90
N LYS A 41 7.70 17.62 -11.15
CA LYS A 41 6.31 17.90 -11.51
C LYS A 41 5.39 16.71 -11.26
N LEU A 42 5.83 15.49 -11.62
CA LEU A 42 5.07 14.26 -11.38
C LEU A 42 5.02 13.96 -9.87
N TYR A 43 6.15 14.03 -9.21
CA TYR A 43 6.27 13.80 -7.77
C TYR A 43 5.36 14.73 -6.96
N ASN A 44 5.43 16.03 -7.20
CA ASN A 44 4.60 17.03 -6.52
C ASN A 44 3.10 16.80 -6.78
N ARG A 45 2.73 16.33 -7.99
CA ARG A 45 1.34 15.96 -8.28
C ARG A 45 0.88 14.77 -7.46
N VAL A 46 1.73 13.75 -7.31
CA VAL A 46 1.45 12.57 -6.48
C VAL A 46 1.32 12.98 -5.01
N LEU A 47 2.30 13.73 -4.47
CA LEU A 47 2.25 14.21 -3.09
C LEU A 47 1.03 15.09 -2.82
N LYS A 48 0.69 16.00 -3.72
CA LYS A 48 -0.51 16.83 -3.60
C LYS A 48 -1.78 15.97 -3.57
N HIS A 49 -1.84 14.90 -4.36
CA HIS A 49 -2.97 13.97 -4.36
C HIS A 49 -3.07 13.23 -3.02
N LEU A 50 -1.96 12.68 -2.51
CA LEU A 50 -1.91 11.94 -1.26
C LEU A 50 -2.25 12.79 -0.04
N ASN A 51 -1.77 14.04 -0.01
CA ASN A 51 -2.00 14.96 1.11
C ASN A 51 -3.33 15.74 1.03
N LYS A 52 -4.06 15.64 -0.09
CA LYS A 52 -5.24 16.49 -0.38
C LYS A 52 -6.30 16.51 0.73
N ARG A 53 -6.48 15.39 1.42
CA ARG A 53 -7.52 15.25 2.46
C ARG A 53 -7.06 15.66 3.86
N PHE A 54 -5.76 15.88 4.04
CA PHE A 54 -5.20 16.27 5.32
C PHE A 54 -5.04 17.79 5.40
N LYS A 55 -5.24 18.35 6.59
CA LYS A 55 -5.20 19.79 6.83
C LYS A 55 -3.82 20.31 7.23
N ASP A 56 -2.93 19.39 7.67
CA ASP A 56 -1.57 19.78 8.03
C ASP A 56 -0.72 20.11 6.79
N THR A 57 0.28 20.95 6.97
CA THR A 57 1.10 21.51 5.88
C THR A 57 2.49 20.88 5.79
N SER A 58 2.75 19.78 6.48
CA SER A 58 4.09 19.15 6.53
C SER A 58 4.56 18.63 5.16
N GLY A 59 3.62 18.35 4.25
CA GLY A 59 3.89 17.67 2.97
C GLY A 59 4.00 16.16 3.08
N TYR A 60 4.04 15.61 4.29
CA TYR A 60 4.17 14.18 4.59
C TYR A 60 3.00 13.63 5.41
N SER A 61 1.90 14.37 5.46
CA SER A 61 0.69 14.00 6.19
C SER A 61 0.15 12.62 5.83
N TYR A 62 0.38 12.18 4.59
CA TYR A 62 -0.07 10.85 4.15
C TYR A 62 0.66 9.69 4.85
N ILE A 63 1.84 9.91 5.43
CA ILE A 63 2.65 8.88 6.08
C ILE A 63 2.05 8.49 7.44
N SER A 64 1.87 9.47 8.32
CA SER A 64 1.44 9.27 9.70
C SER A 64 0.56 10.42 10.18
N SER A 65 -0.33 10.16 11.13
CA SER A 65 -1.07 11.20 11.86
C SER A 65 -0.26 11.84 12.98
N ASP A 66 0.85 11.19 13.38
CA ASP A 66 1.80 11.75 14.35
C ASP A 66 2.77 12.73 13.67
N LEU A 67 2.72 14.00 14.13
CA LEU A 67 3.57 15.07 13.57
C LEU A 67 5.06 14.82 13.81
N GLN A 68 5.42 14.16 14.93
CA GLN A 68 6.80 13.82 15.21
C GLN A 68 7.32 12.78 14.20
N GLU A 69 6.51 11.78 13.85
CA GLU A 69 6.88 10.77 12.86
C GLU A 69 6.93 11.35 11.45
N GLN A 70 6.07 12.30 11.11
CA GLN A 70 6.19 13.05 9.85
C GLN A 70 7.53 13.83 9.78
N ASP A 71 7.95 14.44 10.88
CA ASP A 71 9.22 15.17 10.96
C ASP A 71 10.43 14.22 10.92
N ASN A 72 10.36 13.07 11.60
CA ASN A 72 11.34 12.00 11.55
C ASN A 72 11.51 11.49 10.12
N PHE A 73 10.40 11.23 9.42
CA PHE A 73 10.42 10.81 8.01
C PHE A 73 11.06 11.87 7.11
N ARG A 74 10.71 13.13 7.29
CA ARG A 74 11.26 14.26 6.51
C ARG A 74 12.75 14.41 6.69
N LYS A 75 13.27 14.20 7.91
CA LYS A 75 14.70 14.34 8.26
C LYS A 75 15.52 13.10 7.97
N ASN A 76 14.88 11.97 7.64
CA ASN A 76 15.56 10.73 7.39
C ASN A 76 16.45 10.84 6.13
N PRO A 77 17.77 10.67 6.24
CA PRO A 77 18.70 10.78 5.11
C PRO A 77 18.48 9.68 4.06
N LEU A 78 17.81 8.60 4.42
CA LEU A 78 17.43 7.51 3.49
C LEU A 78 16.15 7.81 2.70
N ASN A 79 15.49 8.94 2.97
CA ASN A 79 14.35 9.37 2.16
C ASN A 79 14.84 9.72 0.76
N LEU A 80 14.42 8.94 -0.23
CA LEU A 80 14.92 8.99 -1.60
C LEU A 80 14.58 10.28 -2.37
N GLY A 81 13.76 11.16 -1.79
CA GLY A 81 13.31 12.38 -2.47
C GLY A 81 12.51 12.07 -3.74
N VAL A 82 12.78 12.79 -4.83
CA VAL A 82 12.06 12.61 -6.10
C VAL A 82 12.44 11.29 -6.77
N PRO A 83 11.49 10.35 -6.95
CA PRO A 83 11.79 9.07 -7.57
C PRO A 83 12.02 9.18 -9.08
N THR A 84 12.71 8.20 -9.66
CA THR A 84 12.88 8.09 -11.11
C THR A 84 11.57 7.68 -11.79
N ILE A 85 11.44 7.95 -13.08
CA ILE A 85 10.26 7.51 -13.86
C ILE A 85 10.21 5.98 -13.91
N SER A 86 11.35 5.29 -13.95
CA SER A 86 11.39 3.82 -13.90
C SER A 86 10.77 3.27 -12.62
N LEU A 87 10.94 3.91 -11.45
CA LEU A 87 10.31 3.45 -10.22
C LEU A 87 8.78 3.41 -10.33
N TYR A 88 8.16 4.43 -10.93
CA TYR A 88 6.71 4.43 -11.16
C TYR A 88 6.27 3.28 -12.07
N ARG A 89 7.04 2.99 -13.13
CA ARG A 89 6.79 1.84 -14.02
C ARG A 89 6.88 0.53 -13.24
N ASP A 90 7.91 0.38 -12.43
CA ASP A 90 8.18 -0.87 -11.71
C ASP A 90 7.10 -1.10 -10.63
N ILE A 91 6.61 -0.04 -9.98
CA ILE A 91 5.45 -0.11 -9.08
C ILE A 91 4.20 -0.58 -9.84
N LEU A 92 3.89 -0.01 -11.01
CA LEU A 92 2.74 -0.43 -11.80
C LEU A 92 2.85 -1.89 -12.27
N ASN A 93 4.05 -2.32 -12.67
CA ASN A 93 4.32 -3.72 -13.01
C ASN A 93 4.12 -4.65 -11.81
N GLY A 94 4.60 -4.26 -10.62
CA GLY A 94 4.37 -4.99 -9.38
C GLY A 94 2.89 -5.12 -9.04
N VAL A 95 2.13 -4.02 -9.15
CA VAL A 95 0.66 -4.04 -8.94
C VAL A 95 -0.02 -4.99 -9.93
N ARG A 96 0.38 -5.00 -11.19
CA ARG A 96 -0.13 -5.97 -12.19
C ARG A 96 0.13 -7.41 -11.78
N LEU A 97 1.34 -7.70 -11.30
CA LEU A 97 1.71 -9.05 -10.87
C LEU A 97 0.85 -9.54 -9.71
N ILE A 98 0.72 -8.74 -8.65
CA ILE A 98 -0.04 -9.14 -7.45
C ILE A 98 -1.55 -9.20 -7.66
N GLN A 99 -2.07 -8.60 -8.73
CA GLN A 99 -3.49 -8.58 -9.08
C GLN A 99 -3.81 -9.47 -10.30
N ASN A 100 -2.87 -10.29 -10.73
CA ASN A 100 -3.05 -11.22 -11.84
C ASN A 100 -3.48 -12.59 -11.31
N ASP A 101 -4.52 -13.17 -11.91
CA ASP A 101 -5.04 -14.48 -11.55
C ASP A 101 -3.95 -15.57 -11.57
N THR A 102 -3.08 -15.56 -12.58
CA THR A 102 -1.99 -16.53 -12.70
C THR A 102 -1.00 -16.40 -11.54
N SER A 103 -0.63 -15.17 -11.15
CA SER A 103 0.33 -14.96 -10.06
C SER A 103 -0.26 -15.38 -8.72
N VAL A 104 -1.52 -15.09 -8.46
CA VAL A 104 -2.21 -15.48 -7.23
C VAL A 104 -2.40 -16.99 -7.15
N HIS A 105 -2.50 -17.70 -8.29
CA HIS A 105 -2.58 -19.15 -8.32
C HIS A 105 -1.34 -19.81 -7.68
N TYR A 106 -0.15 -19.23 -7.83
CA TYR A 106 1.09 -19.75 -7.22
C TYR A 106 1.23 -19.48 -5.71
N VAL A 107 0.36 -18.69 -5.13
CA VAL A 107 0.31 -18.52 -3.66
C VAL A 107 -0.27 -19.80 -3.07
N PRO A 108 0.40 -20.48 -2.12
CA PRO A 108 -0.16 -21.66 -1.45
C PRO A 108 -1.52 -21.35 -0.78
N ASP A 109 -2.48 -22.27 -0.88
CA ASP A 109 -3.83 -22.05 -0.35
C ASP A 109 -3.84 -22.00 1.18
N GLU A 110 -2.92 -22.73 1.83
CA GLU A 110 -2.75 -22.78 3.28
C GLU A 110 -1.99 -21.59 3.84
N LEU A 111 -1.30 -20.81 2.98
CA LEU A 111 -0.52 -19.66 3.42
C LEU A 111 -1.45 -18.60 4.02
N ARG A 112 -1.28 -18.35 5.32
CA ARG A 112 -2.02 -17.28 5.99
C ARG A 112 -1.51 -15.91 5.52
N ILE A 113 -2.41 -15.06 5.03
CA ILE A 113 -2.07 -13.71 4.56
C ILE A 113 -2.89 -12.69 5.34
N LEU A 114 -2.19 -11.80 6.06
CA LEU A 114 -2.80 -10.67 6.74
C LEU A 114 -2.47 -9.37 6.02
N PHE A 115 -3.48 -8.72 5.49
CA PHE A 115 -3.39 -7.35 5.00
C PHE A 115 -3.68 -6.38 6.14
N MET A 116 -2.83 -5.35 6.31
CA MET A 116 -2.98 -4.34 7.35
C MET A 116 -2.94 -2.95 6.72
N ALA A 117 -3.91 -2.10 7.04
CA ALA A 117 -3.98 -0.75 6.49
C ALA A 117 -4.65 0.24 7.46
N GLY A 118 -4.25 1.50 7.40
CA GLY A 118 -4.95 2.57 8.07
C GLY A 118 -6.26 2.95 7.37
N SER A 119 -7.30 3.32 8.12
CA SER A 119 -8.57 3.77 7.53
C SER A 119 -8.40 5.09 6.77
N ASP A 120 -7.39 5.87 7.12
CA ASP A 120 -7.04 7.15 6.50
C ASP A 120 -5.84 7.06 5.55
N ASP A 121 -5.41 5.85 5.19
CA ASP A 121 -4.32 5.66 4.24
C ASP A 121 -4.69 6.16 2.84
N ALA A 122 -3.97 7.19 2.38
CA ALA A 122 -4.19 7.77 1.06
C ALA A 122 -3.61 6.93 -0.08
N PHE A 123 -2.59 6.11 0.18
CA PHE A 123 -2.00 5.17 -0.78
C PHE A 123 -2.91 3.97 -1.02
N CYS A 124 -3.36 3.36 0.05
CA CYS A 124 -4.24 2.19 0.01
C CYS A 124 -5.67 2.53 -0.45
N GLY A 125 -6.00 3.83 -0.46
CA GLY A 125 -7.30 4.32 -0.85
C GLY A 125 -8.38 4.09 0.21
N SER A 126 -9.64 3.89 -0.20
CA SER A 126 -10.74 3.66 0.75
C SER A 126 -10.70 2.24 1.32
N ILE A 127 -11.33 2.06 2.49
CA ILE A 127 -11.54 0.73 3.11
C ILE A 127 -12.19 -0.24 2.11
N SER A 128 -13.17 0.23 1.31
CA SER A 128 -13.80 -0.60 0.27
C SER A 128 -12.80 -1.15 -0.74
N LYS A 129 -11.79 -0.37 -1.15
CA LYS A 129 -10.74 -0.83 -2.07
C LYS A 129 -9.80 -1.84 -1.42
N GLN A 130 -9.50 -1.69 -0.13
CA GLN A 130 -8.73 -2.68 0.63
C GLN A 130 -9.51 -3.99 0.73
N LYS A 131 -10.79 -3.91 1.09
CA LYS A 131 -11.68 -5.08 1.07
C LYS A 131 -11.72 -5.76 -0.31
N SER A 132 -11.77 -4.98 -1.40
CA SER A 132 -11.76 -5.55 -2.77
C SER A 132 -10.46 -6.30 -3.08
N LEU A 133 -9.30 -5.82 -2.61
CA LEU A 133 -8.03 -6.53 -2.77
C LEU A 133 -8.05 -7.87 -2.05
N VAL A 134 -8.46 -7.88 -0.77
CA VAL A 134 -8.52 -9.11 0.03
C VAL A 134 -9.57 -10.08 -0.52
N SER A 135 -10.75 -9.57 -0.93
CA SER A 135 -11.78 -10.38 -1.58
C SER A 135 -11.30 -11.02 -2.89
N PHE A 136 -10.45 -10.33 -3.64
CA PHE A 136 -9.82 -10.90 -4.84
C PHE A 136 -8.98 -12.13 -4.49
N TYR A 137 -8.13 -12.07 -3.46
CA TYR A 137 -7.36 -13.23 -2.98
C TYR A 137 -8.29 -14.34 -2.44
N ALA A 138 -9.27 -13.99 -1.62
CA ALA A 138 -10.24 -14.95 -1.07
C ALA A 138 -11.06 -15.64 -2.17
N SER A 139 -11.45 -14.94 -3.25
CA SER A 139 -12.16 -15.51 -4.39
C SER A 139 -11.33 -16.53 -5.18
N LYS A 140 -10.00 -16.55 -5.00
CA LYS A 140 -9.06 -17.52 -5.55
C LYS A 140 -8.72 -18.65 -4.57
N GLY A 141 -9.47 -18.78 -3.47
CA GLY A 141 -9.26 -19.80 -2.46
C GLY A 141 -8.11 -19.53 -1.49
N LYS A 142 -7.54 -18.31 -1.48
CA LYS A 142 -6.42 -17.99 -0.60
C LYS A 142 -6.90 -17.58 0.79
N ASN A 143 -6.14 -17.99 1.81
CA ASN A 143 -6.41 -17.66 3.21
C ASN A 143 -5.97 -16.23 3.51
N ALA A 144 -6.78 -15.25 3.10
CA ALA A 144 -6.50 -13.83 3.20
C ALA A 144 -7.47 -13.13 4.16
N SER A 145 -6.94 -12.29 5.02
CA SER A 145 -7.68 -11.50 6.02
C SER A 145 -7.24 -10.04 6.01
N LEU A 146 -8.03 -9.16 6.62
CA LEU A 146 -7.80 -7.72 6.64
C LEU A 146 -7.97 -7.16 8.04
N ALA A 147 -6.97 -6.41 8.52
CA ALA A 147 -7.05 -5.57 9.70
C ALA A 147 -6.98 -4.09 9.30
N ILE A 148 -7.97 -3.31 9.75
CA ILE A 148 -8.04 -1.86 9.49
C ILE A 148 -7.87 -1.12 10.82
N PHE A 149 -6.95 -0.15 10.85
CA PHE A 149 -6.65 0.67 12.01
C PHE A 149 -7.31 2.04 11.86
N ASP A 150 -8.21 2.37 12.80
CA ASP A 150 -9.00 3.61 12.73
C ASP A 150 -8.10 4.84 12.75
N LYS A 151 -8.38 5.80 11.85
CA LYS A 151 -7.65 7.06 11.68
C LYS A 151 -6.15 6.92 11.40
N ALA A 152 -5.60 5.72 11.37
CA ALA A 152 -4.21 5.51 10.99
C ALA A 152 -4.00 5.81 9.50
N ARG A 153 -2.82 6.32 9.17
CA ARG A 153 -2.39 6.64 7.80
C ARG A 153 -1.53 5.52 7.23
N HIS A 154 -0.62 5.82 6.32
CA HIS A 154 0.09 4.80 5.54
C HIS A 154 1.04 3.94 6.38
N ASP A 155 1.82 4.55 7.26
CA ASP A 155 2.78 3.86 8.12
C ASP A 155 2.19 3.60 9.51
N ILE A 156 1.37 2.55 9.60
CA ILE A 156 0.66 2.18 10.83
C ILE A 156 1.58 1.83 12.01
N LEU A 157 2.85 1.46 11.73
CA LEU A 157 3.84 1.15 12.77
C LEU A 157 4.52 2.41 13.33
N HIS A 158 4.37 3.55 12.64
CA HIS A 158 4.82 4.87 13.07
C HIS A 158 3.64 5.85 13.16
N ASP A 159 2.48 5.35 13.59
CA ASP A 159 1.27 6.13 13.83
C ASP A 159 0.74 5.85 15.25
N TYR A 160 -0.28 6.56 15.69
CA TYR A 160 -0.92 6.33 16.99
C TYR A 160 -1.51 4.93 17.14
N SER A 161 -1.77 4.23 16.05
CA SER A 161 -2.18 2.82 16.01
C SER A 161 -1.07 1.81 16.30
N ARG A 162 0.19 2.26 16.50
CA ARG A 162 1.37 1.39 16.60
C ARG A 162 1.20 0.22 17.56
N GLN A 163 0.69 0.48 18.77
CA GLN A 163 0.55 -0.57 19.79
C GLN A 163 -0.46 -1.64 19.37
N GLU A 164 -1.59 -1.22 18.79
CA GLU A 164 -2.60 -2.11 18.27
C GLU A 164 -2.09 -2.90 17.06
N ALA A 165 -1.35 -2.25 16.16
CA ALA A 165 -0.75 -2.90 14.99
C ALA A 165 0.26 -3.97 15.41
N ILE A 166 1.14 -3.69 16.38
CA ILE A 166 2.11 -4.67 16.92
C ILE A 166 1.36 -5.85 17.57
N LYS A 167 0.33 -5.58 18.38
CA LYS A 167 -0.49 -6.63 18.98
C LYS A 167 -1.10 -7.53 17.92
N THR A 168 -1.69 -6.95 16.88
CA THR A 168 -2.28 -7.68 15.73
C THR A 168 -1.26 -8.57 15.03
N ILE A 169 -0.03 -8.07 14.84
CA ILE A 169 1.07 -8.85 14.26
C ILE A 169 1.42 -10.05 15.14
N LEU A 170 1.56 -9.85 16.45
CA LEU A 170 1.89 -10.93 17.38
C LEU A 170 0.79 -11.99 17.41
N GLU A 171 -0.47 -11.58 17.50
CA GLU A 171 -1.63 -12.49 17.47
C GLU A 171 -1.68 -13.30 16.15
N PHE A 172 -1.32 -12.70 15.02
CA PHE A 172 -1.23 -13.41 13.75
C PHE A 172 -0.10 -14.43 13.75
N ILE A 173 1.08 -14.07 14.28
CA ILE A 173 2.25 -14.97 14.35
C ILE A 173 1.92 -16.16 15.27
N GLU A 174 1.34 -15.91 16.42
CA GLU A 174 0.99 -16.93 17.42
C GLU A 174 -0.22 -17.80 17.02
N GLY A 175 -0.97 -17.40 16.00
CA GLY A 175 -2.19 -18.09 15.57
C GLY A 175 -3.34 -18.00 16.58
N THR A 176 -3.29 -17.03 17.49
CA THR A 176 -4.26 -16.87 18.57
C THR A 176 -5.54 -16.14 18.15
N ASN A 177 -5.51 -15.41 17.03
CA ASN A 177 -6.69 -14.76 16.45
C ASN A 177 -7.13 -15.47 15.17
N ALA A 178 -8.37 -15.92 15.15
CA ALA A 178 -9.07 -16.19 13.90
C ALA A 178 -9.42 -14.85 13.26
N PHE A 179 -8.47 -14.26 12.50
CA PHE A 179 -8.81 -13.15 11.62
C PHE A 179 -9.89 -13.65 10.67
N CYS A 180 -11.11 -13.15 10.87
CA CYS A 180 -12.25 -13.60 10.10
C CYS A 180 -11.98 -13.36 8.61
N PRO A 181 -12.04 -14.40 7.76
CA PRO A 181 -12.05 -14.16 6.31
C PRO A 181 -13.20 -13.20 6.04
N ILE A 182 -12.98 -12.22 5.15
CA ILE A 182 -14.06 -11.33 4.72
C ILE A 182 -15.17 -12.24 4.20
N ASP A 183 -16.35 -12.18 4.82
CA ASP A 183 -17.52 -12.97 4.44
C ASP A 183 -17.71 -12.93 2.92
N LYS A 184 -17.92 -14.13 2.36
CA LYS A 184 -18.07 -14.36 0.92
C LYS A 184 -19.29 -13.65 0.37
#